data_27df62595215351688171bd8293b79f0
#
_entry.id   27df62595215351688171bd8293b79f0
#
_cell.length_a   1.000
_cell.length_b   1.000
_cell.length_c   1.000
_cell.angle_alpha   90.00
_cell.angle_beta   90.00
_cell.angle_gamma   90.00
#
_symmetry.space_group_name_H-M   'P 1'
#
loop_
_entity.id
_entity.type
_entity.pdbx_description
1 polymer ?
#
loop_
_entity_poly.entity_id
_entity_poly.type
_entity_poly.pdbx_seq_one_letter_code
_entity_poly.pdbx_strand_id
1 'polypeptide(L)'
;MTSWTRDPQKEISLIYYPNREGLEDRVYRIKTERSGASTPEPRTTHIISNVELMGESDEGLEVRYNWVTWSHRYQHTDAYFGSTCCTLIEQDGRPQIVRKTVRLNNDYIRQVIDVYHI
;
A
#
# COMPACT_ATOMS: atom_id res chain seq x y z
N MET A 1 -15.17 16.23 1.89
CA MET A 1 -14.44 14.96 1.71
C MET A 1 -14.44 14.60 0.23
N THR A 2 -13.29 14.42 -0.35
CA THR A 2 -13.18 14.00 -1.74
C THR A 2 -13.54 12.51 -1.85
N SER A 3 -14.23 12.15 -2.93
CA SER A 3 -14.54 10.75 -3.20
C SER A 3 -13.27 10.00 -3.62
N TRP A 4 -13.23 8.72 -3.32
CA TRP A 4 -12.12 7.88 -3.73
C TRP A 4 -12.16 7.59 -5.23
N THR A 5 -10.97 7.43 -5.81
CA THR A 5 -10.81 7.01 -7.20
C THR A 5 -11.40 5.62 -7.40
N ARG A 6 -12.26 5.47 -8.40
CA ARG A 6 -12.87 4.19 -8.75
C ARG A 6 -12.16 3.50 -9.90
N ASP A 7 -11.52 4.28 -10.76
CA ASP A 7 -10.77 3.77 -11.89
C ASP A 7 -9.42 4.48 -11.95
N PRO A 8 -8.36 3.86 -11.39
CA PRO A 8 -7.04 4.50 -11.32
C PRO A 8 -6.38 4.69 -12.69
N GLN A 9 -6.90 4.08 -13.75
CA GLN A 9 -6.38 4.33 -15.10
C GLN A 9 -6.97 5.58 -15.73
N LYS A 10 -8.19 5.97 -15.34
CA LYS A 10 -8.90 7.13 -15.88
C LYS A 10 -8.95 8.30 -14.92
N GLU A 11 -8.83 8.05 -13.64
CA GLU A 11 -8.86 9.04 -12.58
C GLU A 11 -7.49 9.17 -11.93
N ILE A 12 -7.24 10.30 -11.27
CA ILE A 12 -5.98 10.52 -10.57
C ILE A 12 -5.92 9.64 -9.31
N SER A 13 -4.86 8.85 -9.19
CA SER A 13 -4.54 8.15 -7.95
C SER A 13 -3.12 8.48 -7.54
N LEU A 14 -2.79 8.30 -6.25
CA LEU A 14 -1.47 8.62 -5.74
C LEU A 14 -0.41 7.65 -6.23
N ILE A 15 -0.76 6.37 -6.25
CA ILE A 15 0.14 5.31 -6.69
C ILE A 15 -0.69 4.28 -7.45
N TYR A 16 -0.22 3.86 -8.62
CA TYR A 16 -0.88 2.82 -9.39
C TYR A 16 0.14 1.98 -10.14
N TYR A 17 0.07 0.68 -9.93
CA TYR A 17 0.84 -0.31 -10.69
C TYR A 17 -0.12 -1.33 -11.28
N PRO A 18 -0.24 -1.42 -12.61
CA PRO A 18 -1.17 -2.35 -13.25
C PRO A 18 -0.76 -3.83 -13.08
N ASN A 19 0.50 -4.08 -12.75
CA ASN A 19 1.01 -5.43 -12.56
C ASN A 19 2.19 -5.41 -11.59
N ARG A 20 2.67 -6.61 -11.26
CA ARG A 20 3.78 -6.80 -10.34
C ARG A 20 5.11 -6.23 -10.85
N GLU A 21 5.31 -6.22 -12.15
CA GLU A 21 6.56 -5.77 -12.75
C GLU A 21 6.88 -4.31 -12.38
N GLY A 22 5.91 -3.42 -12.50
CA GLY A 22 6.09 -2.02 -12.11
C GLY A 22 6.39 -1.86 -10.63
N LEU A 23 5.76 -2.65 -9.78
CA LEU A 23 6.01 -2.64 -8.35
C LEU A 23 7.43 -3.15 -8.04
N GLU A 24 7.86 -4.21 -8.68
CA GLU A 24 9.23 -4.75 -8.52
C GLU A 24 10.27 -3.74 -8.94
N ASP A 25 10.06 -3.02 -10.03
CA ASP A 25 10.95 -1.95 -10.48
C ASP A 25 11.06 -0.84 -9.44
N ARG A 26 9.96 -0.46 -8.81
CA ARG A 26 9.98 0.56 -7.77
C ARG A 26 10.75 0.10 -6.54
N VAL A 27 10.55 -1.14 -6.13
CA VAL A 27 11.28 -1.72 -4.99
C VAL A 27 12.78 -1.74 -5.29
N TYR A 28 13.16 -2.11 -6.49
CA TYR A 28 14.56 -2.09 -6.92
C TYR A 28 15.17 -0.69 -6.83
N ARG A 29 14.45 0.32 -7.32
CA ARG A 29 14.91 1.71 -7.26
C ARG A 29 15.07 2.20 -5.82
N ILE A 30 14.12 1.87 -4.94
CA ILE A 30 14.21 2.24 -3.53
C ILE A 30 15.46 1.65 -2.90
N LYS A 31 15.75 0.38 -3.15
CA LYS A 31 16.95 -0.28 -2.62
C LYS A 31 18.23 0.36 -3.16
N THR A 32 18.24 0.73 -4.42
CA THR A 32 19.39 1.36 -5.06
C THR A 32 19.63 2.76 -4.51
N GLU A 33 18.58 3.55 -4.34
CA GLU A 33 18.67 4.89 -3.76
C GLU A 33 19.17 4.85 -2.32
N ARG A 34 18.73 3.86 -1.54
CA ARG A 34 19.17 3.69 -0.16
C ARG A 34 20.65 3.37 -0.05
N SER A 35 21.19 2.60 -0.98
CA SER A 35 22.61 2.31 -0.97
C SER A 35 23.46 3.52 -1.36
N GLY A 36 22.86 4.53 -1.96
CA GLY A 36 23.57 5.66 -2.55
C GLY A 36 23.66 6.94 -1.75
N ALA A 37 22.74 7.32 -0.86
CA ALA A 37 22.88 8.58 -0.14
C ALA A 37 21.67 9.12 0.60
N SER A 38 20.50 8.57 0.59
CA SER A 38 19.42 9.18 1.33
C SER A 38 19.38 8.67 2.76
N THR A 39 20.08 9.35 3.62
CA THR A 39 20.02 9.14 5.06
C THR A 39 19.39 10.36 5.71
N PRO A 40 18.56 10.21 6.76
CA PRO A 40 18.14 8.93 7.33
C PRO A 40 17.03 8.25 6.52
N GLU A 41 17.06 6.92 6.50
CA GLU A 41 15.98 6.16 5.92
C GLU A 41 14.71 6.28 6.75
N PRO A 42 13.52 6.32 6.14
CA PRO A 42 12.29 6.24 6.89
C PRO A 42 12.21 4.90 7.63
N ARG A 43 11.84 4.94 8.91
CA ARG A 43 11.56 3.75 9.71
C ARG A 43 10.06 3.59 9.76
N THR A 44 9.56 2.45 9.29
CA THR A 44 8.12 2.21 9.21
C THR A 44 7.70 1.01 10.06
N THR A 45 6.51 1.11 10.61
CA THR A 45 5.84 0.00 11.29
C THR A 45 4.41 -0.06 10.79
N HIS A 46 3.99 -1.23 10.33
CA HIS A 46 2.66 -1.46 9.82
C HIS A 46 1.83 -2.24 10.84
N ILE A 47 0.63 -1.75 11.13
CA ILE A 47 -0.32 -2.41 12.01
C ILE A 47 -1.59 -2.65 11.23
N ILE A 48 -2.06 -3.90 11.25
CA ILE A 48 -3.27 -4.31 10.56
C ILE A 48 -4.31 -4.70 11.60
N SER A 49 -5.55 -4.28 11.38
CA SER A 49 -6.67 -4.58 12.27
C SER A 49 -7.95 -4.78 11.48
N ASN A 50 -8.97 -5.31 12.15
CA ASN A 50 -10.31 -5.46 11.60
C ASN A 50 -10.32 -6.22 10.28
N VAL A 51 -9.65 -7.35 10.25
CA VAL A 51 -9.62 -8.21 9.07
C VAL A 51 -10.98 -8.86 8.88
N GLU A 52 -11.57 -8.65 7.70
CA GLU A 52 -12.87 -9.19 7.34
C GLU A 52 -12.78 -9.98 6.04
N LEU A 53 -13.44 -11.14 6.04
CA LEU A 53 -13.65 -11.92 4.85
C LEU A 53 -14.91 -11.42 4.17
N MET A 54 -14.78 -10.82 2.98
CA MET A 54 -15.91 -10.22 2.26
C MET A 54 -16.65 -11.22 1.38
N GLY A 55 -16.03 -12.34 1.03
CA GLY A 55 -16.62 -13.37 0.18
C GLY A 55 -15.66 -13.84 -0.88
N GLU A 56 -16.19 -14.56 -1.85
CA GLU A 56 -15.43 -15.07 -2.97
C GLU A 56 -15.93 -14.42 -4.28
N SER A 57 -15.00 -14.11 -5.16
CA SER A 57 -15.26 -13.65 -6.51
C SER A 57 -14.64 -14.63 -7.50
N ASP A 58 -14.85 -14.40 -8.80
CA ASP A 58 -14.22 -15.19 -9.85
C ASP A 58 -12.69 -15.10 -9.81
N GLU A 59 -12.16 -14.02 -9.24
CA GLU A 59 -10.72 -13.79 -9.14
C GLU A 59 -10.09 -14.43 -7.92
N GLY A 60 -10.88 -14.70 -6.87
CA GLY A 60 -10.37 -15.29 -5.63
C GLY A 60 -11.15 -14.86 -4.40
N LEU A 61 -10.48 -14.92 -3.25
CA LEU A 61 -11.06 -14.58 -1.95
C LEU A 61 -10.89 -13.08 -1.69
N GLU A 62 -11.98 -12.40 -1.41
CA GLU A 62 -11.97 -10.96 -1.13
C GLU A 62 -11.82 -10.71 0.37
N VAL A 63 -10.78 -9.97 0.75
CA VAL A 63 -10.47 -9.66 2.14
C VAL A 63 -10.31 -8.14 2.29
N ARG A 64 -10.85 -7.62 3.39
CA ARG A 64 -10.71 -6.21 3.73
C ARG A 64 -10.09 -6.09 5.12
N TYR A 65 -9.25 -5.08 5.31
CA TYR A 65 -8.70 -4.75 6.63
C TYR A 65 -8.44 -3.25 6.75
N ASN A 66 -8.33 -2.80 7.99
CA ASN A 66 -7.86 -1.45 8.32
C ASN A 66 -6.37 -1.51 8.63
N TRP A 67 -5.67 -0.42 8.40
CA TRP A 67 -4.24 -0.38 8.64
C TRP A 67 -3.81 1.01 9.10
N VAL A 68 -2.70 1.04 9.81
CA VAL A 68 -1.96 2.25 10.11
C VAL A 68 -0.48 1.96 9.90
N THR A 69 0.21 2.89 9.28
CA THR A 69 1.67 2.84 9.13
C THR A 69 2.26 4.04 9.84
N TRP A 70 3.10 3.77 10.81
CA TRP A 70 3.91 4.79 11.46
C TRP A 70 5.20 4.94 10.68
N SER A 71 5.58 6.17 10.35
CA SER A 71 6.82 6.46 9.62
C SER A 71 7.60 7.53 10.35
N HIS A 72 8.83 7.22 10.72
CA HIS A 72 9.71 8.13 11.48
C HIS A 72 10.91 8.50 10.63
N ARG A 73 11.10 9.81 10.44
CA ARG A 73 12.24 10.36 9.71
C ARG A 73 12.47 11.80 10.13
N TYR A 74 13.73 12.22 10.22
CA TYR A 74 14.09 13.59 10.61
C TYR A 74 13.44 14.02 11.93
N GLN A 75 13.42 13.14 12.93
CA GLN A 75 12.86 13.39 14.27
C GLN A 75 11.33 13.65 14.24
N HIS A 76 10.68 13.33 13.16
CA HIS A 76 9.22 13.40 13.03
C HIS A 76 8.62 12.04 12.81
N THR A 77 7.49 11.81 13.45
CA THR A 77 6.69 10.61 13.23
C THR A 77 5.39 11.00 12.55
N ASP A 78 5.12 10.41 11.40
CA ASP A 78 3.88 10.59 10.67
C ASP A 78 3.07 9.29 10.73
N ALA A 79 1.75 9.42 10.72
CA ALA A 79 0.85 8.29 10.63
C ALA A 79 0.11 8.34 9.31
N TYR A 80 0.12 7.22 8.60
CA TYR A 80 -0.70 7.00 7.41
C TYR A 80 -1.69 5.91 7.75
N PHE A 81 -2.94 6.10 7.42
CA PHE A 81 -3.97 5.14 7.82
C PHE A 81 -5.09 5.06 6.81
N GLY A 82 -5.75 3.93 6.78
CA GLY A 82 -6.84 3.72 5.86
C GLY A 82 -7.34 2.28 5.87
N SER A 83 -7.88 1.87 4.75
CA SER A 83 -8.37 0.51 4.55
C SER A 83 -7.79 -0.07 3.26
N THR A 84 -7.75 -1.38 3.22
CA THR A 84 -7.25 -2.11 2.06
C THR A 84 -8.19 -3.25 1.71
N CYS A 85 -8.45 -3.42 0.43
CA CYS A 85 -9.14 -4.60 -0.11
C CYS A 85 -8.13 -5.38 -0.94
N CYS A 86 -8.02 -6.67 -0.64
CA CYS A 86 -7.16 -7.59 -1.36
C CYS A 86 -7.96 -8.72 -1.96
N THR A 87 -7.55 -9.18 -3.13
CA THR A 87 -8.03 -10.43 -3.71
C THR A 87 -6.91 -11.45 -3.58
N LEU A 88 -7.20 -12.57 -2.92
CA LEU A 88 -6.23 -13.61 -2.62
C LEU A 88 -6.56 -14.88 -3.38
N ILE A 89 -5.54 -15.54 -3.89
CA ILE A 89 -5.64 -16.90 -4.42
C ILE A 89 -4.65 -17.78 -3.69
N GLU A 90 -4.89 -19.08 -3.71
CA GLU A 90 -3.92 -20.06 -3.23
C GLU A 90 -3.12 -20.59 -4.40
N GLN A 91 -1.80 -20.52 -4.28
CA GLN A 91 -0.89 -21.05 -5.28
C GLN A 91 0.23 -21.82 -4.57
N ASP A 92 0.37 -23.09 -4.88
CA ASP A 92 1.38 -23.95 -4.27
C ASP A 92 1.31 -23.98 -2.73
N GLY A 93 0.08 -23.97 -2.20
CA GLY A 93 -0.17 -23.98 -0.76
C GLY A 93 0.08 -22.66 -0.06
N ARG A 94 0.30 -21.58 -0.79
CA ARG A 94 0.57 -20.25 -0.25
C ARG A 94 -0.43 -19.24 -0.75
N PRO A 95 -0.90 -18.31 0.10
CA PRO A 95 -1.74 -17.22 -0.38
C PRO A 95 -0.92 -16.24 -1.23
N GLN A 96 -1.51 -15.81 -2.34
CA GLN A 96 -0.92 -14.81 -3.23
C GLN A 96 -1.93 -13.68 -3.41
N ILE A 97 -1.44 -12.46 -3.47
CA ILE A 97 -2.27 -11.28 -3.72
C ILE A 97 -2.29 -11.06 -5.23
N VAL A 98 -3.48 -11.13 -5.83
CA VAL A 98 -3.66 -10.84 -7.27
C VAL A 98 -4.15 -9.42 -7.50
N ARG A 99 -4.73 -8.79 -6.47
CA ARG A 99 -5.18 -7.41 -6.54
C ARG A 99 -5.14 -6.81 -5.14
N LYS A 100 -4.65 -5.57 -5.04
CA LYS A 100 -4.63 -4.83 -3.79
C LYS A 100 -5.05 -3.39 -4.06
N THR A 101 -6.07 -2.94 -3.36
CA THR A 101 -6.55 -1.56 -3.45
C THR A 101 -6.46 -0.93 -2.07
N VAL A 102 -5.66 0.11 -1.94
CA VAL A 102 -5.46 0.83 -0.69
C VAL A 102 -6.19 2.15 -0.75
N ARG A 103 -6.97 2.43 0.27
CA ARG A 103 -7.63 3.72 0.46
C ARG A 103 -6.99 4.43 1.63
N LEU A 104 -6.47 5.62 1.35
CA LEU A 104 -5.82 6.44 2.35
C LEU A 104 -6.85 7.39 2.95
N ASN A 105 -6.92 7.42 4.28
CA ASN A 105 -7.88 8.28 4.99
C ASN A 105 -7.28 9.61 5.47
N ASN A 106 -5.99 9.82 5.27
CA ASN A 106 -5.36 11.09 5.61
C ASN A 106 -5.87 12.22 4.72
N ASP A 107 -6.32 13.32 5.30
CA ASP A 107 -6.67 14.53 4.55
C ASP A 107 -5.43 15.32 4.16
N TYR A 108 -4.38 15.25 4.96
CA TYR A 108 -3.13 15.96 4.76
C TYR A 108 -1.97 15.00 4.81
N ILE A 109 -1.09 15.11 3.82
CA ILE A 109 0.12 14.30 3.72
C ILE A 109 1.31 15.24 3.68
N ARG A 110 2.12 15.20 4.74
CA ARG A 110 3.25 16.12 4.91
C ARG A 110 4.40 15.82 3.95
N GLN A 111 4.56 14.55 3.61
CA GLN A 111 5.64 14.07 2.74
C GLN A 111 5.07 13.21 1.63
N VAL A 112 5.87 13.02 0.57
CA VAL A 112 5.49 12.13 -0.53
C VAL A 112 5.37 10.70 -0.01
N ILE A 113 4.24 10.07 -0.34
CA ILE A 113 3.99 8.67 0.03
C ILE A 113 4.69 7.76 -0.96
N ASP A 114 5.21 6.66 -0.46
CA ASP A 114 5.75 5.58 -1.29
C ASP A 114 5.15 4.23 -0.86
N VAL A 115 5.50 3.18 -1.59
CA VAL A 115 4.93 1.83 -1.36
C VAL A 115 5.21 1.31 0.06
N TYR A 116 6.27 1.74 0.70
CA TYR A 116 6.57 1.32 2.08
C TYR A 116 5.71 2.01 3.13
N HIS A 117 4.90 2.99 2.76
CA HIS A 117 3.98 3.66 3.68
C HIS A 117 2.59 3.00 3.70
N ILE A 118 2.31 2.13 2.75
CA ILE A 118 0.97 1.54 2.58
C ILE A 118 0.99 -0.02 2.52
#